data_7f43b7388ff3655645bba130548b6c63
#
_entry.id   7f43b7388ff3655645bba130548b6c63
#
_cell.length_a   1.000
_cell.length_b   1.000
_cell.length_c   1.000
_cell.angle_alpha   90.00
_cell.angle_beta   90.00
_cell.angle_gamma   90.00
#
_symmetry.space_group_name_H-M   'P 1'
#
loop_
_entity.id
_entity.type
_entity.pdbx_description
1 polymer ?
#
loop_
_entity_poly.entity_id
_entity_poly.type
_entity_poly.pdbx_seq_one_letter_code
_entity_poly.pdbx_strand_id
1 'polypeptide(L)'
;ANGVVGHASIINCISDDEIKNNIKKDFLKQYSLNPCQETFLFEGIKELISFIMQNNLKWGIVTNKPSYLSEPIIEKLDFPSPPQCCISGDTLDKRKPDPLPLLHAAKLLGIEPSECIYIGDDERDMIAGNKAGMKTISALYGFIPKEENALKWQCDYSANDVYEELNGKIPIILD
;
A
#
# COMPACT_ATOMS: atom_id res chain seq x y z
N ALA A 1 -12.50 3.31 -7.24
CA ALA A 1 -11.68 3.54 -6.05
C ALA A 1 -12.15 4.77 -5.24
N ASN A 2 -12.63 5.84 -5.90
CA ASN A 2 -13.14 7.05 -5.22
C ASN A 2 -14.30 6.80 -4.22
N GLY A 3 -15.03 5.69 -4.34
CA GLY A 3 -16.11 5.34 -3.41
C GLY A 3 -15.65 4.90 -2.02
N VAL A 4 -14.45 4.36 -1.88
CA VAL A 4 -13.97 3.78 -0.61
C VAL A 4 -13.60 4.87 0.40
N VAL A 5 -12.96 5.94 -0.04
CA VAL A 5 -12.53 7.06 0.83
C VAL A 5 -13.75 7.86 1.32
N GLY A 6 -14.72 8.14 0.44
CA GLY A 6 -15.94 8.86 0.81
C GLY A 6 -16.80 8.11 1.84
N HIS A 7 -16.91 6.79 1.73
CA HIS A 7 -17.69 5.97 2.67
C HIS A 7 -17.04 5.86 4.05
N ALA A 8 -15.73 5.80 4.14
CA ALA A 8 -15.03 5.79 5.42
C ALA A 8 -15.29 7.08 6.22
N SER A 9 -15.31 8.24 5.55
CA SER A 9 -15.61 9.52 6.17
C SER A 9 -17.06 9.61 6.67
N ILE A 10 -18.04 9.12 5.90
CA ILE A 10 -19.46 9.08 6.32
C ILE A 10 -19.67 8.16 7.52
N ILE A 11 -19.05 6.97 7.51
CA ILE A 11 -19.17 6.00 8.61
C ILE A 11 -18.63 6.60 9.92
N ASN A 12 -17.57 7.41 9.87
CA ASN A 12 -17.02 8.06 11.06
C ASN A 12 -17.91 9.11 11.68
N CYS A 13 -18.88 9.68 10.94
CA CYS A 13 -19.86 10.64 11.45
C CYS A 13 -21.03 9.98 12.20
N ILE A 14 -21.16 8.66 12.15
CA ILE A 14 -22.24 7.91 12.84
C ILE A 14 -21.79 7.65 14.28
N SER A 15 -22.60 8.04 15.26
CA SER A 15 -22.32 7.86 16.69
C SER A 15 -22.68 6.47 17.23
N ASP A 16 -23.55 5.73 16.52
CA ASP A 16 -24.00 4.38 16.91
C ASP A 16 -23.07 3.31 16.35
N ASP A 17 -22.39 2.60 17.21
CA ASP A 17 -21.39 1.59 16.84
C ASP A 17 -22.02 0.35 16.17
N GLU A 18 -23.26 -0.02 16.51
CA GLU A 18 -23.95 -1.14 15.86
C GLU A 18 -24.33 -0.80 14.41
N ILE A 19 -24.89 0.39 14.20
CA ILE A 19 -25.20 0.90 12.87
C ILE A 19 -23.91 1.02 12.03
N LYS A 20 -22.85 1.57 12.62
CA LYS A 20 -21.53 1.68 12.00
C LYS A 20 -20.99 0.35 11.52
N ASN A 21 -21.05 -0.67 12.37
CA ASN A 21 -20.58 -2.02 12.06
C ASN A 21 -21.42 -2.69 10.98
N ASN A 22 -22.75 -2.52 11.00
CA ASN A 22 -23.63 -3.06 9.99
C ASN A 22 -23.38 -2.43 8.62
N ILE A 23 -23.27 -1.10 8.54
CA ILE A 23 -22.95 -0.38 7.29
C ILE A 23 -21.59 -0.82 6.75
N LYS A 24 -20.58 -0.94 7.61
CA LYS A 24 -19.25 -1.42 7.22
C LYS A 24 -19.31 -2.83 6.66
N LYS A 25 -20.06 -3.73 7.29
CA LYS A 25 -20.24 -5.12 6.85
C LYS A 25 -20.95 -5.20 5.49
N ASP A 26 -22.02 -4.44 5.31
CA ASP A 26 -22.75 -4.40 4.05
C ASP A 26 -21.92 -3.79 2.92
N PHE A 27 -21.18 -2.72 3.21
CA PHE A 27 -20.26 -2.11 2.27
C PHE A 27 -19.18 -3.10 1.82
N LEU A 28 -18.52 -3.79 2.76
CA LEU A 28 -17.49 -4.78 2.46
C LEU A 28 -18.06 -5.97 1.67
N LYS A 29 -19.29 -6.39 1.97
CA LYS A 29 -20.01 -7.41 1.21
C LYS A 29 -20.27 -6.97 -0.22
N GLN A 30 -20.78 -5.77 -0.45
CA GLN A 30 -21.01 -5.23 -1.79
C GLN A 30 -19.69 -5.07 -2.56
N TYR A 31 -18.66 -4.54 -1.91
CA TYR A 31 -17.34 -4.40 -2.51
C TYR A 31 -16.73 -5.74 -2.90
N SER A 32 -16.94 -6.80 -2.09
CA SER A 32 -16.42 -8.15 -2.38
C SER A 32 -17.04 -8.82 -3.61
N LEU A 33 -18.23 -8.38 -4.05
CA LEU A 33 -18.87 -8.91 -5.25
C LEU A 33 -18.14 -8.49 -6.54
N ASN A 34 -17.52 -7.30 -6.54
CA ASN A 34 -16.80 -6.76 -7.71
C ASN A 34 -15.57 -5.94 -7.27
N PRO A 35 -14.56 -6.54 -6.63
CA PRO A 35 -13.46 -5.81 -6.01
C PRO A 35 -12.51 -5.13 -7.02
N CYS A 36 -12.58 -5.52 -8.30
CA CYS A 36 -11.68 -5.07 -9.35
C CYS A 36 -12.38 -4.36 -10.53
N GLN A 37 -13.62 -3.89 -10.36
CA GLN A 37 -14.37 -3.33 -11.48
C GLN A 37 -13.69 -2.09 -12.10
N GLU A 38 -13.06 -1.26 -11.25
CA GLU A 38 -12.36 -0.04 -11.66
C GLU A 38 -10.95 0.05 -11.03
N THR A 39 -10.35 -1.11 -10.75
CA THR A 39 -9.00 -1.16 -10.17
C THR A 39 -7.98 -1.39 -11.27
N PHE A 40 -7.03 -0.49 -11.39
CA PHE A 40 -5.94 -0.53 -12.36
C PHE A 40 -4.63 -0.09 -11.69
N LEU A 41 -3.52 -0.44 -12.30
CA LEU A 41 -2.20 0.04 -11.90
C LEU A 41 -2.04 1.51 -12.27
N PHE A 42 -1.42 2.30 -11.41
CA PHE A 42 -1.00 3.64 -11.79
C PHE A 42 -0.03 3.58 -12.97
N GLU A 43 -0.02 4.64 -13.77
CA GLU A 43 0.92 4.79 -14.88
C GLU A 43 2.37 4.70 -14.35
N GLY A 44 3.22 3.95 -15.05
CA GLY A 44 4.62 3.71 -14.67
C GLY A 44 4.85 2.49 -13.74
N ILE A 45 3.82 1.93 -13.09
CA ILE A 45 4.00 0.79 -12.17
C ILE A 45 4.52 -0.47 -12.90
N LYS A 46 4.08 -0.72 -14.14
CA LYS A 46 4.59 -1.86 -14.91
C LYS A 46 6.06 -1.69 -15.26
N GLU A 47 6.45 -0.48 -15.61
CA GLU A 47 7.83 -0.09 -15.88
C GLU A 47 8.69 -0.23 -14.63
N LEU A 48 8.21 0.22 -13.47
CA LEU A 48 8.89 0.09 -12.19
C LEU A 48 9.11 -1.38 -11.82
N ILE A 49 8.09 -2.23 -11.93
CA ILE A 49 8.25 -3.66 -11.64
C ILE A 49 9.21 -4.32 -12.63
N SER A 50 9.15 -3.93 -13.91
CA SER A 50 10.10 -4.42 -14.91
C SER A 50 11.54 -4.01 -14.59
N PHE A 51 11.76 -2.78 -14.14
CA PHE A 51 13.05 -2.30 -13.68
C PHE A 51 13.56 -3.10 -12.47
N ILE A 52 12.70 -3.33 -11.46
CA ILE A 52 13.00 -4.14 -10.27
C ILE A 52 13.49 -5.54 -10.69
N MET A 53 12.78 -6.20 -11.63
CA MET A 53 13.15 -7.51 -12.14
C MET A 53 14.50 -7.51 -12.87
N GLN A 54 14.72 -6.53 -13.76
CA GLN A 54 15.96 -6.40 -14.54
C GLN A 54 17.19 -6.21 -13.65
N ASN A 55 17.00 -5.61 -12.48
CA ASN A 55 18.07 -5.40 -11.49
C ASN A 55 18.14 -6.50 -10.42
N ASN A 56 17.43 -7.63 -10.61
CA ASN A 56 17.37 -8.76 -9.67
C ASN A 56 16.92 -8.36 -8.26
N LEU A 57 16.14 -7.28 -8.16
CA LEU A 57 15.52 -6.85 -6.90
C LEU A 57 14.26 -7.66 -6.61
N LYS A 58 13.86 -7.66 -5.35
CA LYS A 58 12.64 -8.32 -4.90
C LYS A 58 11.57 -7.30 -4.57
N TRP A 59 10.30 -7.69 -4.72
CA TRP A 59 9.19 -6.84 -4.35
C TRP A 59 8.04 -7.62 -3.75
N GLY A 60 7.22 -6.93 -2.97
CA GLY A 60 6.05 -7.49 -2.32
C GLY A 60 5.00 -6.43 -2.02
N ILE A 61 3.84 -6.88 -1.56
CA ILE A 61 2.70 -6.04 -1.21
C ILE A 61 2.41 -6.17 0.28
N VAL A 62 2.27 -5.03 0.96
CA VAL A 62 1.78 -4.98 2.35
C VAL A 62 0.58 -4.03 2.41
N THR A 63 -0.59 -4.57 2.73
CA THR A 63 -1.86 -3.83 2.74
C THR A 63 -2.64 -4.05 4.03
N ASN A 64 -3.39 -3.02 4.48
CA ASN A 64 -4.37 -3.16 5.56
C ASN A 64 -5.71 -3.74 5.08
N LYS A 65 -5.85 -3.97 3.76
CA LYS A 65 -7.03 -4.63 3.19
C LYS A 65 -7.03 -6.11 3.59
N PRO A 66 -8.16 -6.70 4.03
CA PRO A 66 -8.25 -8.13 4.33
C PRO A 66 -7.94 -9.00 3.11
N SER A 67 -7.41 -10.20 3.34
CA SER A 67 -6.97 -11.15 2.31
C SER A 67 -8.06 -11.48 1.29
N TYR A 68 -9.29 -11.74 1.73
CA TYR A 68 -10.43 -12.05 0.85
C TYR A 68 -10.77 -10.92 -0.15
N LEU A 69 -10.30 -9.70 0.08
CA LEU A 69 -10.44 -8.56 -0.84
C LEU A 69 -9.16 -8.27 -1.62
N SER A 70 -7.97 -8.44 -1.01
CA SER A 70 -6.70 -8.13 -1.67
C SER A 70 -6.27 -9.19 -2.67
N GLU A 71 -6.44 -10.47 -2.34
CA GLU A 71 -6.05 -11.58 -3.21
C GLU A 71 -6.71 -11.54 -4.60
N PRO A 72 -8.06 -11.40 -4.72
CA PRO A 72 -8.69 -11.32 -6.04
C PRO A 72 -8.28 -10.08 -6.84
N ILE A 73 -7.89 -8.98 -6.16
CA ILE A 73 -7.38 -7.79 -6.82
C ILE A 73 -5.99 -8.06 -7.38
N ILE A 74 -5.10 -8.63 -6.57
CA ILE A 74 -3.72 -8.92 -6.96
C ILE A 74 -3.69 -9.93 -8.12
N GLU A 75 -4.54 -10.95 -8.10
CA GLU A 75 -4.65 -11.93 -9.18
C GLU A 75 -5.12 -11.33 -10.52
N LYS A 76 -5.99 -10.30 -10.46
CA LYS A 76 -6.53 -9.65 -11.66
C LYS A 76 -5.65 -8.53 -12.21
N LEU A 77 -4.80 -7.94 -11.38
CA LEU A 77 -3.88 -6.91 -11.83
C LEU A 77 -2.79 -7.53 -12.69
N ASP A 78 -2.61 -6.98 -13.90
CA ASP A 78 -1.64 -7.45 -14.88
C ASP A 78 -0.23 -6.93 -14.54
N PHE A 79 0.37 -7.52 -13.49
CA PHE A 79 1.75 -7.25 -13.12
C PHE A 79 2.72 -7.96 -14.07
N PRO A 80 3.84 -7.33 -14.48
CA PRO A 80 4.91 -7.98 -15.27
C PRO A 80 5.52 -9.21 -14.57
N SER A 81 5.46 -9.24 -13.26
CA SER A 81 5.86 -10.35 -12.40
C SER A 81 4.99 -10.35 -11.15
N PRO A 82 4.57 -11.50 -10.62
CA PRO A 82 3.83 -11.55 -9.38
C PRO A 82 4.68 -11.07 -8.20
N PRO A 83 4.06 -10.47 -7.16
CA PRO A 83 4.77 -10.15 -5.92
C PRO A 83 5.29 -11.44 -5.26
N GLN A 84 6.53 -11.39 -4.72
CA GLN A 84 7.12 -12.54 -4.03
C GLN A 84 6.57 -12.73 -2.61
N CYS A 85 5.90 -11.73 -2.06
CA CYS A 85 5.07 -11.87 -0.87
C CYS A 85 3.89 -10.90 -0.90
N CYS A 86 2.81 -11.26 -0.20
CA CYS A 86 1.66 -10.40 0.05
C CYS A 86 1.24 -10.55 1.51
N ILE A 87 1.25 -9.44 2.25
CA ILE A 87 0.81 -9.36 3.64
C ILE A 87 -0.46 -8.53 3.67
N SER A 88 -1.58 -9.19 3.93
CA SER A 88 -2.91 -8.57 4.06
C SER A 88 -3.19 -8.13 5.49
N GLY A 89 -4.23 -7.32 5.69
CA GLY A 89 -4.56 -6.73 6.99
C GLY A 89 -5.00 -7.72 8.06
N ASP A 90 -5.24 -8.97 7.70
CA ASP A 90 -5.63 -10.11 8.54
C ASP A 90 -4.60 -11.25 8.54
N THR A 91 -3.45 -11.06 7.87
CA THR A 91 -2.36 -12.05 7.85
C THR A 91 -1.67 -12.19 9.21
N LEU A 92 -1.57 -11.08 9.96
CA LEU A 92 -0.91 -10.99 11.25
C LEU A 92 -1.82 -10.32 12.27
N ASP A 93 -1.49 -10.45 13.57
CA ASP A 93 -2.24 -9.84 14.67
C ASP A 93 -2.21 -8.30 14.64
N LYS A 94 -1.26 -7.72 13.92
CA LYS A 94 -1.07 -6.28 13.81
C LYS A 94 -1.02 -5.84 12.35
N ARG A 95 -1.45 -4.60 12.11
CA ARG A 95 -1.48 -3.94 10.81
C ARG A 95 -0.85 -2.55 10.89
N LYS A 96 -0.50 -1.95 9.75
CA LYS A 96 0.03 -0.58 9.70
C LYS A 96 -0.91 0.39 10.45
N PRO A 97 -0.40 1.26 11.32
CA PRO A 97 0.99 1.76 11.41
C PRO A 97 1.94 0.95 12.33
N ASP A 98 1.60 -0.29 12.73
CA ASP A 98 2.58 -1.16 13.39
C ASP A 98 3.58 -1.69 12.34
N PRO A 99 4.90 -1.76 12.65
CA PRO A 99 5.92 -2.21 11.70
C PRO A 99 5.89 -3.71 11.42
N LEU A 100 5.18 -4.51 12.22
CA LEU A 100 5.20 -5.97 12.13
C LEU A 100 4.93 -6.52 10.73
N PRO A 101 3.94 -6.02 9.96
CA PRO A 101 3.69 -6.50 8.59
C PRO A 101 4.88 -6.27 7.64
N LEU A 102 5.57 -5.14 7.76
CA LEU A 102 6.71 -4.81 6.92
C LEU A 102 7.93 -5.66 7.28
N LEU A 103 8.21 -5.82 8.57
CA LEU A 103 9.27 -6.70 9.06
C LEU A 103 9.05 -8.15 8.64
N HIS A 104 7.78 -8.60 8.65
CA HIS A 104 7.43 -9.94 8.18
C HIS A 104 7.65 -10.09 6.67
N ALA A 105 7.26 -9.09 5.87
CA ALA A 105 7.51 -9.08 4.44
C ALA A 105 9.00 -9.12 4.12
N ALA A 106 9.83 -8.29 4.77
CA ALA A 106 11.29 -8.29 4.62
C ALA A 106 11.89 -9.66 4.94
N LYS A 107 11.43 -10.30 6.04
CA LYS A 107 11.85 -11.66 6.41
C LYS A 107 11.49 -12.69 5.33
N LEU A 108 10.28 -12.65 4.76
CA LEU A 108 9.87 -13.56 3.68
C LEU A 108 10.71 -13.36 2.42
N LEU A 109 11.05 -12.13 2.11
CA LEU A 109 11.93 -11.79 0.99
C LEU A 109 13.40 -12.14 1.27
N GLY A 110 13.77 -12.37 2.53
CA GLY A 110 15.16 -12.61 2.95
C GLY A 110 16.06 -11.40 2.74
N ILE A 111 15.52 -10.19 3.03
CA ILE A 111 16.22 -8.89 2.90
C ILE A 111 16.17 -8.20 4.27
N GLU A 112 17.28 -7.57 4.65
CA GLU A 112 17.33 -6.76 5.87
C GLU A 112 16.43 -5.52 5.72
N PRO A 113 15.68 -5.11 6.75
CA PRO A 113 14.80 -3.95 6.67
C PRO A 113 15.51 -2.66 6.22
N SER A 114 16.77 -2.45 6.61
CA SER A 114 17.56 -1.29 6.21
C SER A 114 17.89 -1.24 4.71
N GLU A 115 17.78 -2.38 4.01
CA GLU A 115 17.95 -2.51 2.57
C GLU A 115 16.62 -2.50 1.82
N CYS A 116 15.51 -2.25 2.52
CA CYS A 116 14.17 -2.18 1.95
C CYS A 116 13.72 -0.73 1.79
N ILE A 117 12.97 -0.50 0.71
CA ILE A 117 12.22 0.74 0.49
C ILE A 117 10.73 0.42 0.62
N TYR A 118 10.02 1.22 1.41
CA TYR A 118 8.57 1.12 1.52
C TYR A 118 7.90 2.32 0.86
N ILE A 119 7.06 2.07 -0.14
CA ILE A 119 6.32 3.08 -0.90
C ILE A 119 4.86 3.01 -0.49
N GLY A 120 4.25 4.14 -0.14
CA GLY A 120 2.85 4.19 0.28
C GLY A 120 2.24 5.58 0.16
N ASP A 121 0.90 5.64 0.19
CA ASP A 121 0.09 6.84 0.01
C ASP A 121 -0.74 7.23 1.24
N ASP A 122 -0.35 6.73 2.41
CA ASP A 122 -1.04 6.98 3.69
C ASP A 122 0.00 7.24 4.79
N GLU A 123 -0.30 8.13 5.73
CA GLU A 123 0.61 8.44 6.86
C GLU A 123 0.98 7.18 7.65
N ARG A 124 0.06 6.21 7.75
CA ARG A 124 0.30 4.91 8.41
C ARG A 124 1.41 4.11 7.73
N ASP A 125 1.61 4.30 6.44
CA ASP A 125 2.66 3.66 5.65
C ASP A 125 4.03 4.21 6.03
N MET A 126 4.14 5.51 6.12
CA MET A 126 5.37 6.20 6.53
C MET A 126 5.74 5.85 7.97
N ILE A 127 4.75 5.87 8.88
CA ILE A 127 4.97 5.49 10.28
C ILE A 127 5.45 4.03 10.39
N ALA A 128 4.83 3.11 9.65
CA ALA A 128 5.21 1.70 9.69
C ALA A 128 6.61 1.47 9.11
N GLY A 129 6.92 2.09 7.96
CA GLY A 129 8.22 2.01 7.30
C GLY A 129 9.35 2.55 8.17
N ASN A 130 9.18 3.74 8.72
CA ASN A 130 10.16 4.35 9.63
C ASN A 130 10.41 3.47 10.88
N LYS A 131 9.33 2.94 11.50
CA LYS A 131 9.45 2.03 12.65
C LYS A 131 10.09 0.69 12.30
N ALA A 132 9.96 0.23 11.06
CA ALA A 132 10.60 -0.97 10.57
C ALA A 132 12.09 -0.75 10.24
N GLY A 133 12.58 0.49 10.20
CA GLY A 133 13.94 0.83 9.81
C GLY A 133 14.16 0.79 8.29
N MET A 134 13.09 0.87 7.51
CA MET A 134 13.12 0.94 6.05
C MET A 134 13.25 2.38 5.56
N LYS A 135 13.75 2.57 4.34
CA LYS A 135 13.58 3.85 3.63
C LYS A 135 12.13 4.01 3.20
N THR A 136 11.62 5.24 3.27
CA THR A 136 10.20 5.52 3.00
C THR A 136 10.02 6.51 1.85
N ILE A 137 9.08 6.21 0.95
CA ILE A 137 8.67 7.08 -0.14
C ILE A 137 7.17 7.35 -0.02
N SER A 138 6.80 8.63 0.13
CA SER A 138 5.41 9.06 0.05
C SER A 138 4.99 9.18 -1.41
N ALA A 139 4.07 8.33 -1.85
CA ALA A 139 3.51 8.31 -3.21
C ALA A 139 2.41 9.39 -3.34
N LEU A 140 2.80 10.62 -3.70
CA LEU A 140 1.88 11.76 -3.82
C LEU A 140 0.85 11.59 -4.96
N TYR A 141 1.09 10.66 -5.87
CA TYR A 141 0.17 10.26 -6.93
C TYR A 141 -0.93 9.29 -6.45
N GLY A 142 -0.87 8.84 -5.18
CA GLY A 142 -1.82 7.91 -4.58
C GLY A 142 -3.15 8.53 -4.19
N PHE A 143 -3.94 7.79 -3.43
CA PHE A 143 -5.27 8.22 -2.99
C PHE A 143 -5.22 8.97 -1.65
N ILE A 144 -4.61 10.15 -1.65
CA ILE A 144 -4.48 11.00 -0.47
C ILE A 144 -5.77 11.82 -0.28
N PRO A 145 -6.42 11.77 0.89
CA PRO A 145 -7.56 12.63 1.20
C PRO A 145 -7.20 14.12 1.06
N LYS A 146 -8.14 14.94 0.55
CA LYS A 146 -7.89 16.38 0.31
C LYS A 146 -7.56 17.17 1.58
N GLU A 147 -8.06 16.72 2.73
CA GLU A 147 -7.83 17.32 4.04
C GLU A 147 -6.44 16.97 4.61
N GLU A 148 -5.77 15.98 4.06
CA GLU A 148 -4.44 15.56 4.48
C GLU A 148 -3.35 16.31 3.69
N ASN A 149 -2.27 16.61 4.38
CA ASN A 149 -1.10 17.22 3.76
C ASN A 149 0.08 16.23 3.82
N ALA A 150 0.18 15.39 2.79
CA ALA A 150 1.21 14.37 2.68
C ALA A 150 2.65 14.93 2.72
N LEU A 151 2.85 16.20 2.38
CA LEU A 151 4.16 16.87 2.50
C LEU A 151 4.61 17.08 3.96
N LYS A 152 3.71 16.86 4.93
CA LYS A 152 4.04 16.91 6.37
C LYS A 152 4.35 15.54 6.95
N TRP A 153 4.11 14.46 6.20
CA TRP A 153 4.42 13.12 6.67
C TRP A 153 5.94 12.94 6.78
N GLN A 154 6.35 12.27 7.83
CA GLN A 154 7.76 12.00 8.04
C GLN A 154 8.19 10.84 7.13
N CYS A 155 8.79 11.16 5.98
CA CYS A 155 9.32 10.22 5.01
C CYS A 155 10.72 10.63 4.56
N ASP A 156 11.49 9.68 3.99
CA ASP A 156 12.82 10.00 3.41
C ASP A 156 12.66 10.75 2.08
N TYR A 157 11.68 10.36 1.27
CA TYR A 157 11.44 10.92 -0.07
C TYR A 157 9.94 11.08 -0.34
N SER A 158 9.61 11.90 -1.34
CA SER A 158 8.24 12.03 -1.89
C SER A 158 8.31 11.98 -3.41
N ALA A 159 7.40 11.23 -4.04
CA ALA A 159 7.28 11.11 -5.48
C ALA A 159 5.95 11.66 -5.98
N ASN A 160 5.97 12.56 -6.96
CA ASN A 160 4.77 13.08 -7.62
C ASN A 160 4.21 12.10 -8.67
N ASP A 161 5.05 11.24 -9.19
CA ASP A 161 4.72 10.17 -10.13
C ASP A 161 5.76 9.03 -10.02
N VAL A 162 5.46 7.89 -10.62
CA VAL A 162 6.32 6.70 -10.60
C VAL A 162 7.62 6.92 -11.37
N TYR A 163 7.64 7.83 -12.34
CA TYR A 163 8.83 8.09 -13.17
C TYR A 163 9.91 8.87 -12.41
N GLU A 164 9.56 9.61 -11.35
CA GLU A 164 10.57 10.20 -10.46
C GLU A 164 11.40 9.12 -9.74
N GLU A 165 10.79 7.98 -9.44
CA GLU A 165 11.45 6.80 -8.90
C GLU A 165 12.36 6.15 -9.95
N LEU A 166 11.85 5.94 -11.17
CA LEU A 166 12.57 5.30 -12.28
C LEU A 166 13.74 6.12 -12.83
N ASN A 167 13.60 7.45 -12.85
CA ASN A 167 14.60 8.34 -13.43
C ASN A 167 15.74 8.70 -12.46
N GLY A 168 15.84 8.03 -11.31
CA GLY A 168 16.91 8.22 -10.35
C GLY A 168 16.85 9.52 -9.55
N LYS A 169 15.71 10.24 -9.58
CA LYS A 169 15.47 11.35 -8.65
C LYS A 169 15.30 10.85 -7.21
N ILE A 170 14.82 9.61 -7.07
CA ILE A 170 14.67 8.90 -5.83
C ILE A 170 15.47 7.59 -5.94
N PRO A 171 16.38 7.28 -5.01
CA PRO A 171 17.19 6.06 -5.08
C PRO A 171 16.32 4.84 -4.75
N ILE A 172 16.03 3.99 -5.74
CA ILE A 172 15.39 2.69 -5.56
C ILE A 172 16.42 1.60 -5.26
N ILE A 173 17.66 1.82 -5.70
CA ILE A 173 18.79 0.95 -5.37
C ILE A 173 19.56 1.66 -4.26
N LEU A 174 19.62 1.04 -3.10
CA LEU A 174 20.43 1.49 -1.98
C LEU A 174 21.87 0.95 -2.21
N ASP A 175 22.85 1.87 -2.21
CA ASP A 175 24.28 1.53 -2.30
C ASP A 175 24.77 0.75 -1.06
#